data_b305231af97d25469a19a500d7d5f1c0
#
_entry.id   b305231af97d25469a19a500d7d5f1c0
#
_cell.length_a   1.000
_cell.length_b   1.000
_cell.length_c   1.000
_cell.angle_alpha   90.00
_cell.angle_beta   90.00
_cell.angle_gamma   90.00
#
_symmetry.space_group_name_H-M   'P 1'
#
loop_
_entity.id
_entity.type
_entity.pdbx_description
1 polymer ?
#
loop_
_entity_poly.entity_id
_entity_poly.type
_entity_poly.pdbx_seq_one_letter_code
_entity_poly.pdbx_strand_id
1 'polypeptide(L)'
;ILMKKRRNISISVLLIFGMFVCMLTGCSGKSGKEEEVTEIEILQYKQEAAAYFEKVEEKFNATHKNIRLKIESPNDASTIMRTRFIREDYPDIIGIGGDINYSYFLDAEILMDISDYKGLDEIKESYKEIDKNLEFVPTDGVYAVPYAGNAAGILYNKKIFEEHGWKIPQTWSELMNLCDEIQAAGLQPFTMGFKDTWTCLAPW
;
A
#
# COMPACT_ATOMS: atom_id res chain seq x y z
N ILE A 1 9.12 -33.47 -69.05
CA ILE A 1 9.56 -32.71 -67.79
C ILE A 1 8.61 -31.52 -67.49
N LEU A 2 7.91 -30.96 -68.53
CA LEU A 2 7.03 -29.79 -68.33
C LEU A 2 5.64 -30.08 -67.70
N MET A 3 5.15 -31.32 -67.76
CA MET A 3 3.83 -31.67 -67.19
C MET A 3 3.79 -31.88 -65.69
N LYS A 4 4.89 -32.19 -65.00
CA LYS A 4 4.96 -32.40 -63.55
C LYS A 4 4.93 -31.09 -62.77
N LYS A 5 5.36 -29.99 -63.33
CA LYS A 5 5.40 -28.66 -62.70
C LYS A 5 4.03 -27.98 -62.61
N ARG A 6 3.13 -28.23 -63.59
CA ARG A 6 1.75 -27.68 -63.53
C ARG A 6 0.86 -28.25 -62.47
N ARG A 7 1.03 -29.53 -62.13
CA ARG A 7 0.20 -30.22 -61.11
C ARG A 7 0.49 -29.72 -59.70
N ASN A 8 1.75 -29.39 -59.40
CA ASN A 8 2.14 -28.89 -58.08
C ASN A 8 1.66 -27.45 -57.85
N ILE A 9 1.60 -26.61 -58.87
CA ILE A 9 1.06 -25.23 -58.79
C ILE A 9 -0.44 -25.25 -58.48
N SER A 10 -1.20 -26.15 -59.09
CA SER A 10 -2.63 -26.26 -58.87
C SER A 10 -2.96 -26.72 -57.40
N ILE A 11 -2.17 -27.63 -56.85
CA ILE A 11 -2.34 -28.11 -55.47
C ILE A 11 -1.98 -27.01 -54.47
N SER A 12 -0.92 -26.24 -54.72
CA SER A 12 -0.52 -25.13 -53.88
C SER A 12 -1.54 -23.99 -53.86
N VAL A 13 -2.12 -23.66 -55.01
CA VAL A 13 -3.19 -22.64 -55.11
C VAL A 13 -4.47 -23.10 -54.40
N LEU A 14 -4.81 -24.40 -54.46
CA LEU A 14 -5.99 -24.96 -53.75
C LEU A 14 -5.80 -24.91 -52.25
N LEU A 15 -4.58 -25.19 -51.75
CA LEU A 15 -4.25 -25.12 -50.32
C LEU A 15 -4.29 -23.68 -49.79
N ILE A 16 -3.80 -22.70 -50.57
CA ILE A 16 -3.83 -21.28 -50.19
C ILE A 16 -5.28 -20.76 -50.17
N PHE A 17 -6.11 -21.18 -51.14
CA PHE A 17 -7.52 -20.81 -51.17
C PHE A 17 -8.33 -21.44 -50.04
N GLY A 18 -8.03 -22.69 -49.66
CA GLY A 18 -8.63 -23.37 -48.48
C GLY A 18 -8.27 -22.67 -47.17
N MET A 19 -7.05 -22.17 -46.99
CA MET A 19 -6.60 -21.43 -45.84
C MET A 19 -7.28 -20.05 -45.70
N PHE A 20 -7.56 -19.41 -46.85
CA PHE A 20 -8.24 -18.09 -46.87
C PHE A 20 -9.74 -18.20 -46.56
N VAL A 21 -10.40 -19.31 -46.91
CA VAL A 21 -11.81 -19.56 -46.60
C VAL A 21 -12.00 -19.88 -45.13
N CYS A 22 -11.04 -20.52 -44.44
CA CYS A 22 -11.08 -20.78 -43.01
C CYS A 22 -10.94 -19.50 -42.15
N MET A 23 -10.35 -18.42 -42.70
CA MET A 23 -10.27 -17.13 -41.97
C MET A 23 -11.59 -16.32 -42.04
N LEU A 24 -12.50 -16.65 -42.96
CA LEU A 24 -13.78 -15.94 -43.09
C LEU A 24 -14.94 -16.54 -42.28
N THR A 25 -14.75 -17.71 -41.68
CA THR A 25 -15.78 -18.36 -40.85
C THR A 25 -15.52 -18.20 -39.34
N GLY A 26 -14.52 -17.37 -38.96
CA GLY A 26 -14.25 -17.02 -37.58
C GLY A 26 -15.14 -15.87 -37.11
N CYS A 27 -15.96 -16.13 -36.11
CA CYS A 27 -16.67 -15.20 -35.28
C CYS A 27 -17.94 -14.53 -35.81
N SER A 28 -19.01 -15.31 -35.91
CA SER A 28 -20.33 -14.82 -35.54
C SER A 28 -20.63 -15.25 -34.10
N GLY A 29 -19.76 -14.89 -33.16
CA GLY A 29 -20.05 -14.89 -31.75
C GLY A 29 -20.85 -13.63 -31.45
N LYS A 30 -22.05 -13.76 -30.88
CA LYS A 30 -22.79 -12.67 -30.25
C LYS A 30 -21.82 -11.92 -29.35
N SER A 31 -21.47 -10.71 -29.75
CA SER A 31 -20.86 -9.73 -28.90
C SER A 31 -21.89 -9.30 -27.85
N GLY A 32 -22.08 -10.12 -26.83
CA GLY A 32 -22.43 -9.58 -25.54
C GLY A 32 -21.22 -8.71 -25.18
N LYS A 33 -21.40 -7.41 -25.03
CA LYS A 33 -20.43 -6.57 -24.33
C LYS A 33 -20.35 -7.16 -22.93
N GLU A 34 -19.37 -8.02 -22.65
CA GLU A 34 -18.91 -8.22 -21.29
C GLU A 34 -18.50 -6.82 -20.85
N GLU A 35 -19.21 -6.28 -19.86
CA GLU A 35 -18.80 -5.03 -19.23
C GLU A 35 -17.39 -5.29 -18.71
N GLU A 36 -16.42 -4.61 -19.25
CA GLU A 36 -15.01 -4.71 -18.90
C GLU A 36 -14.88 -4.30 -17.43
N VAL A 37 -14.58 -5.27 -16.56
CA VAL A 37 -14.38 -5.03 -15.13
C VAL A 37 -12.99 -4.46 -14.95
N THR A 38 -12.90 -3.23 -14.47
CA THR A 38 -11.62 -2.59 -14.10
C THR A 38 -11.16 -3.14 -12.76
N GLU A 39 -9.99 -3.76 -12.70
CA GLU A 39 -9.37 -4.17 -11.44
C GLU A 39 -8.53 -3.00 -10.91
N ILE A 40 -8.66 -2.71 -9.62
CA ILE A 40 -7.87 -1.73 -8.87
C ILE A 40 -7.07 -2.49 -7.82
N GLU A 41 -5.75 -2.44 -7.94
CA GLU A 41 -4.82 -3.06 -7.02
C GLU A 41 -4.40 -2.08 -5.92
N ILE A 42 -4.57 -2.50 -4.66
CA ILE A 42 -4.07 -1.79 -3.48
C ILE A 42 -3.00 -2.63 -2.81
N LEU A 43 -1.78 -2.11 -2.72
CA LEU A 43 -0.70 -2.71 -1.94
C LEU A 43 -0.48 -1.88 -0.68
N GLN A 44 -0.72 -2.47 0.51
CA GLN A 44 -0.65 -1.74 1.78
C GLN A 44 0.22 -2.45 2.82
N TYR A 45 0.78 -1.71 3.78
CA TYR A 45 1.80 -2.18 4.72
C TYR A 45 1.25 -2.65 6.09
N LYS A 46 0.00 -2.30 6.45
CA LYS A 46 -0.59 -2.65 7.76
C LYS A 46 -1.06 -4.09 7.79
N GLN A 47 -0.12 -5.00 7.98
CA GLN A 47 -0.40 -6.44 8.06
C GLN A 47 -1.34 -6.78 9.22
N GLU A 48 -1.24 -6.09 10.34
CA GLU A 48 -2.12 -6.25 11.49
C GLU A 48 -3.59 -5.95 11.18
N ALA A 49 -3.84 -5.20 10.09
CA ALA A 49 -5.18 -4.87 9.61
C ALA A 49 -5.62 -5.71 8.40
N ALA A 50 -4.85 -6.72 7.97
CA ALA A 50 -5.14 -7.52 6.77
C ALA A 50 -6.58 -8.08 6.78
N ALA A 51 -7.01 -8.70 7.88
CA ALA A 51 -8.37 -9.23 8.01
C ALA A 51 -9.47 -8.16 7.96
N TYR A 52 -9.15 -6.90 8.27
CA TYR A 52 -10.08 -5.79 8.07
C TYR A 52 -10.15 -5.42 6.59
N PHE A 53 -9.02 -5.34 5.91
CA PHE A 53 -8.96 -5.02 4.48
C PHE A 53 -9.61 -6.10 3.61
N GLU A 54 -9.50 -7.38 3.95
CA GLU A 54 -10.23 -8.47 3.29
C GLU A 54 -11.76 -8.21 3.32
N LYS A 55 -12.30 -7.80 4.47
CA LYS A 55 -13.72 -7.45 4.59
C LYS A 55 -14.10 -6.20 3.80
N VAL A 56 -13.19 -5.22 3.69
CA VAL A 56 -13.40 -4.03 2.87
C VAL A 56 -13.47 -4.42 1.40
N GLU A 57 -12.55 -5.26 0.93
CA GLU A 57 -12.52 -5.81 -0.43
C GLU A 57 -13.80 -6.57 -0.75
N GLU A 58 -14.19 -7.53 0.09
CA GLU A 58 -15.42 -8.31 -0.08
C GLU A 58 -16.67 -7.41 -0.18
N LYS A 59 -16.79 -6.43 0.73
CA LYS A 59 -17.93 -5.51 0.76
C LYS A 59 -17.96 -4.60 -0.47
N PHE A 60 -16.81 -4.08 -0.89
CA PHE A 60 -16.70 -3.26 -2.07
C PHE A 60 -17.10 -4.06 -3.32
N ASN A 61 -16.51 -5.23 -3.51
CA ASN A 61 -16.75 -6.10 -4.67
C ASN A 61 -18.19 -6.60 -4.74
N ALA A 62 -18.87 -6.77 -3.60
CA ALA A 62 -20.29 -7.14 -3.56
C ALA A 62 -21.21 -6.02 -4.09
N THR A 63 -20.80 -4.75 -3.99
CA THR A 63 -21.62 -3.58 -4.34
C THR A 63 -21.24 -2.92 -5.65
N HIS A 64 -20.04 -3.20 -6.19
CA HIS A 64 -19.51 -2.62 -7.43
C HIS A 64 -19.32 -3.72 -8.48
N LYS A 65 -20.03 -3.62 -9.60
CA LYS A 65 -19.97 -4.66 -10.65
C LYS A 65 -18.91 -4.41 -11.70
N ASN A 66 -18.60 -3.14 -11.97
CA ASN A 66 -17.70 -2.73 -13.04
C ASN A 66 -16.29 -2.43 -12.55
N ILE A 67 -16.09 -2.45 -11.23
CA ILE A 67 -14.78 -2.25 -10.57
C ILE A 67 -14.57 -3.40 -9.61
N ARG A 68 -13.40 -4.01 -9.67
CA ARG A 68 -12.96 -5.03 -8.74
C ARG A 68 -11.76 -4.52 -7.95
N LEU A 69 -11.91 -4.49 -6.65
CA LEU A 69 -10.85 -4.15 -5.74
C LEU A 69 -10.06 -5.40 -5.36
N LYS A 70 -8.75 -5.32 -5.35
CA LYS A 70 -7.81 -6.34 -4.88
C LYS A 70 -6.85 -5.70 -3.89
N ILE A 71 -6.87 -6.15 -2.63
CA ILE A 71 -6.06 -5.57 -1.55
C ILE A 71 -5.03 -6.60 -1.07
N GLU A 72 -3.76 -6.26 -1.15
CA GLU A 72 -2.66 -7.08 -0.67
C GLU A 72 -1.99 -6.44 0.54
N SER A 73 -1.76 -7.24 1.59
CA SER A 73 -1.18 -6.81 2.87
C SER A 73 0.01 -7.72 3.25
N PRO A 74 1.09 -7.77 2.44
CA PRO A 74 2.20 -8.65 2.70
C PRO A 74 3.07 -8.19 3.87
N ASN A 75 3.81 -9.12 4.49
CA ASN A 75 4.70 -8.85 5.62
C ASN A 75 5.77 -7.80 5.33
N ASP A 76 6.23 -7.71 4.11
CA ASP A 76 7.35 -6.85 3.70
C ASP A 76 6.93 -5.90 2.57
N ALA A 77 5.76 -5.28 2.75
CA ALA A 77 5.13 -4.42 1.75
C ALA A 77 6.08 -3.33 1.25
N SER A 78 6.85 -2.69 2.13
CA SER A 78 7.78 -1.62 1.75
C SER A 78 8.88 -2.09 0.80
N THR A 79 9.46 -3.27 1.04
CA THR A 79 10.48 -3.86 0.15
C THR A 79 9.86 -4.29 -1.18
N ILE A 80 8.65 -4.85 -1.14
CA ILE A 80 7.91 -5.24 -2.34
C ILE A 80 7.61 -4.00 -3.19
N MET A 81 7.08 -2.92 -2.59
CA MET A 81 6.82 -1.66 -3.29
C MET A 81 8.07 -1.13 -3.99
N ARG A 82 9.18 -1.00 -3.26
CA ARG A 82 10.46 -0.53 -3.84
C ARG A 82 10.92 -1.41 -5.01
N THR A 83 10.80 -2.74 -4.88
CA THR A 83 11.19 -3.68 -5.93
C THR A 83 10.30 -3.55 -7.17
N ARG A 84 9.00 -3.38 -6.98
CA ARG A 84 8.03 -3.16 -8.06
C ARG A 84 8.29 -1.83 -8.76
N PHE A 85 8.55 -0.75 -8.01
CA PHE A 85 8.83 0.58 -8.58
C PHE A 85 10.08 0.61 -9.45
N ILE A 86 11.14 -0.11 -9.06
CA ILE A 86 12.35 -0.27 -9.90
C ILE A 86 12.04 -0.95 -11.24
N ARG A 87 10.99 -1.77 -11.29
CA ARG A 87 10.54 -2.47 -12.50
C ARG A 87 9.44 -1.72 -13.25
N GLU A 88 9.10 -0.52 -12.82
CA GLU A 88 7.97 0.25 -13.34
C GLU A 88 6.62 -0.49 -13.25
N ASP A 89 6.49 -1.39 -12.26
CA ASP A 89 5.29 -2.17 -11.95
C ASP A 89 4.59 -1.52 -10.74
N TYR A 90 3.72 -0.57 -11.02
CA TYR A 90 3.05 0.23 -9.99
C TYR A 90 1.67 -0.35 -9.67
N PRO A 91 1.33 -0.60 -8.38
CA PRO A 91 -0.05 -0.78 -7.99
C PRO A 91 -0.82 0.53 -8.15
N ASP A 92 -2.14 0.45 -8.34
CA ASP A 92 -2.97 1.65 -8.53
C ASP A 92 -3.01 2.52 -7.27
N ILE A 93 -3.02 1.89 -6.10
CA ILE A 93 -3.02 2.57 -4.80
C ILE A 93 -1.99 1.91 -3.89
N ILE A 94 -1.24 2.73 -3.18
CA ILE A 94 -0.31 2.27 -2.15
C ILE A 94 -0.75 2.75 -0.76
N GLY A 95 -0.70 1.84 0.23
CA GLY A 95 -0.88 2.17 1.63
C GLY A 95 0.47 2.12 2.35
N ILE A 96 0.96 3.26 2.79
CA ILE A 96 2.27 3.41 3.45
C ILE A 96 2.11 4.13 4.79
N GLY A 97 3.17 4.12 5.61
CA GLY A 97 3.24 4.95 6.81
C GLY A 97 3.47 6.42 6.47
N GLY A 98 3.01 7.31 7.35
CA GLY A 98 3.44 8.70 7.35
C GLY A 98 4.89 8.78 7.85
N ASP A 99 5.84 8.36 7.03
CA ASP A 99 7.25 8.23 7.33
C ASP A 99 8.12 8.59 6.12
N ILE A 100 9.41 8.38 6.23
CA ILE A 100 10.41 8.69 5.20
C ILE A 100 10.14 8.01 3.84
N ASN A 101 9.35 6.92 3.79
CA ASN A 101 9.01 6.29 2.52
C ASN A 101 8.09 7.19 1.69
N TYR A 102 7.16 7.91 2.34
CA TYR A 102 6.35 8.92 1.67
C TYR A 102 7.24 9.99 1.00
N SER A 103 8.21 10.52 1.76
CA SER A 103 9.17 11.52 1.25
C SER A 103 9.93 11.03 0.02
N TYR A 104 10.44 9.80 0.05
CA TYR A 104 11.16 9.20 -1.08
C TYR A 104 10.27 8.96 -2.30
N PHE A 105 9.02 8.53 -2.11
CA PHE A 105 8.11 8.25 -3.22
C PHE A 105 7.62 9.56 -3.87
N LEU A 106 7.45 10.60 -3.07
CA LEU A 106 7.12 11.93 -3.57
C LEU A 106 8.28 12.54 -4.37
N ASP A 107 9.50 12.50 -3.83
CA ASP A 107 10.71 13.00 -4.49
C ASP A 107 11.04 12.25 -5.80
N ALA A 108 10.68 10.97 -5.86
CA ALA A 108 10.80 10.15 -7.06
C ALA A 108 9.65 10.33 -8.07
N GLU A 109 8.74 11.27 -7.83
CA GLU A 109 7.57 11.58 -8.70
C GLU A 109 6.66 10.36 -8.97
N ILE A 110 6.60 9.40 -8.01
CA ILE A 110 5.77 8.19 -8.13
C ILE A 110 4.31 8.48 -7.76
N LEU A 111 4.09 9.47 -6.87
CA LEU A 111 2.78 9.79 -6.33
C LEU A 111 2.04 10.79 -7.23
N MET A 112 0.77 10.53 -7.48
CA MET A 112 -0.10 11.43 -8.25
C MET A 112 -0.60 12.56 -7.36
N ASP A 113 -0.63 13.78 -7.90
CA ASP A 113 -1.33 14.90 -7.27
C ASP A 113 -2.85 14.66 -7.28
N ILE A 114 -3.43 14.66 -6.09
CA ILE A 114 -4.86 14.42 -5.86
C ILE A 114 -5.59 15.66 -5.32
N SER A 115 -5.01 16.84 -5.46
CA SER A 115 -5.56 18.11 -4.94
C SER A 115 -6.99 18.37 -5.36
N ASP A 116 -7.39 17.90 -6.54
CA ASP A 116 -8.74 18.09 -7.10
C ASP A 116 -9.76 17.05 -6.61
N TYR A 117 -9.35 16.08 -5.79
CA TYR A 117 -10.26 15.03 -5.32
C TYR A 117 -11.22 15.56 -4.24
N LYS A 118 -12.49 15.14 -4.36
CA LYS A 118 -13.52 15.48 -3.38
C LYS A 118 -13.27 14.76 -2.05
N GLY A 119 -13.57 15.46 -0.95
CA GLY A 119 -13.46 14.89 0.40
C GLY A 119 -12.13 15.17 1.11
N LEU A 120 -11.17 15.81 0.45
CA LEU A 120 -9.94 16.25 1.09
C LEU A 120 -10.15 17.31 2.18
N ASP A 121 -11.23 18.06 2.09
CA ASP A 121 -11.69 19.05 3.07
C ASP A 121 -12.24 18.41 4.35
N GLU A 122 -12.66 17.14 4.29
CA GLU A 122 -13.12 16.38 5.46
C GLU A 122 -11.95 15.86 6.32
N ILE A 123 -10.73 15.88 5.79
CA ILE A 123 -9.53 15.44 6.50
C ILE A 123 -9.08 16.52 7.47
N LYS A 124 -8.83 16.11 8.73
CA LYS A 124 -8.34 17.03 9.77
C LYS A 124 -7.02 17.67 9.35
N GLU A 125 -6.90 18.97 9.53
CA GLU A 125 -5.72 19.74 9.15
C GLU A 125 -4.44 19.21 9.77
N SER A 126 -4.48 18.77 11.04
CA SER A 126 -3.31 18.19 11.72
C SER A 126 -2.70 16.96 11.03
N TYR A 127 -3.48 16.19 10.29
CA TYR A 127 -2.94 15.07 9.51
C TYR A 127 -2.34 15.53 8.17
N LYS A 128 -2.94 16.52 7.53
CA LYS A 128 -2.38 17.13 6.31
C LYS A 128 -1.04 17.82 6.61
N GLU A 129 -0.93 18.48 7.76
CA GLU A 129 0.33 19.08 8.23
C GLU A 129 1.43 18.04 8.45
N ILE A 130 1.09 16.83 8.93
CA ILE A 130 2.07 15.74 9.06
C ILE A 130 2.61 15.35 7.70
N ASP A 131 1.74 15.14 6.71
CA ASP A 131 2.18 14.78 5.35
C ASP A 131 3.05 15.88 4.74
N LYS A 132 2.66 17.16 4.91
CA LYS A 132 3.45 18.31 4.46
C LYS A 132 4.83 18.40 5.11
N ASN A 133 4.93 18.11 6.40
CA ASN A 133 6.21 18.11 7.13
C ASN A 133 7.16 16.96 6.71
N LEU A 134 6.64 15.95 6.02
CA LEU A 134 7.43 14.85 5.48
C LEU A 134 7.99 15.16 4.08
N GLU A 135 7.57 16.21 3.42
CA GLU A 135 8.08 16.58 2.10
C GLU A 135 9.52 17.08 2.18
N PHE A 136 10.44 16.51 1.40
CA PHE A 136 11.83 17.01 1.34
C PHE A 136 11.90 18.41 0.70
N VAL A 137 11.07 18.62 -0.32
CA VAL A 137 10.85 19.90 -0.96
C VAL A 137 9.38 20.22 -0.85
N PRO A 138 8.99 21.31 -0.18
CA PRO A 138 7.60 21.70 -0.05
C PRO A 138 6.91 21.85 -1.40
N THR A 139 5.71 21.27 -1.53
CA THR A 139 4.89 21.36 -2.73
C THR A 139 3.55 22.05 -2.40
N ASP A 140 2.84 22.49 -3.42
CA ASP A 140 1.46 23.01 -3.25
C ASP A 140 0.41 21.89 -3.40
N GLY A 141 0.80 20.72 -3.94
CA GLY A 141 -0.09 19.59 -4.22
C GLY A 141 -0.44 18.77 -2.97
N VAL A 142 -1.42 17.87 -3.12
CA VAL A 142 -1.79 16.84 -2.14
C VAL A 142 -1.50 15.48 -2.76
N TYR A 143 -0.70 14.66 -2.11
CA TYR A 143 -0.22 13.37 -2.67
C TYR A 143 -0.58 12.17 -1.81
N ALA A 144 -1.22 12.40 -0.66
CA ALA A 144 -1.65 11.31 0.22
C ALA A 144 -2.97 11.65 0.93
N VAL A 145 -3.72 10.60 1.28
CA VAL A 145 -4.91 10.67 2.12
C VAL A 145 -4.64 9.88 3.40
N PRO A 146 -4.53 10.53 4.56
CA PRO A 146 -4.44 9.85 5.83
C PRO A 146 -5.71 9.03 6.11
N TYR A 147 -5.59 7.71 6.22
CA TYR A 147 -6.72 6.83 6.52
C TYR A 147 -6.69 6.27 7.95
N ALA A 148 -5.56 6.38 8.65
CA ALA A 148 -5.40 5.97 10.03
C ALA A 148 -4.38 6.85 10.74
N GLY A 149 -4.64 7.20 12.00
CA GLY A 149 -3.71 7.91 12.86
C GLY A 149 -3.08 6.95 13.88
N ASN A 150 -1.79 7.15 14.17
CA ASN A 150 -1.10 6.47 15.25
C ASN A 150 -0.73 7.48 16.35
N ALA A 151 -0.68 6.99 17.58
CA ALA A 151 -0.15 7.75 18.70
C ALA A 151 0.96 6.94 19.37
N ALA A 152 2.10 7.57 19.60
CA ALA A 152 3.16 6.99 20.41
C ALA A 152 3.00 7.42 21.88
N GLY A 153 3.44 6.57 22.79
CA GLY A 153 3.39 6.87 24.21
C GLY A 153 4.09 5.80 25.04
N ILE A 154 4.27 6.10 26.32
CA ILE A 154 4.85 5.18 27.29
C ILE A 154 3.72 4.48 28.04
N LEU A 155 3.68 3.17 27.95
CA LEU A 155 2.78 2.34 28.75
C LEU A 155 3.45 2.04 30.09
N TYR A 156 2.68 2.13 31.18
CA TYR A 156 3.16 1.80 32.50
C TYR A 156 2.25 0.77 33.20
N ASN A 157 2.84 -0.05 34.06
CA ASN A 157 2.12 -1.02 34.86
C ASN A 157 1.51 -0.31 36.10
N LYS A 158 0.20 -0.10 36.07
CA LYS A 158 -0.53 0.59 37.15
C LYS A 158 -0.31 -0.07 38.52
N LYS A 159 -0.32 -1.41 38.58
CA LYS A 159 -0.16 -2.14 39.85
C LYS A 159 1.22 -1.90 40.46
N ILE A 160 2.28 -1.95 39.67
CA ILE A 160 3.64 -1.67 40.16
C ILE A 160 3.75 -0.22 40.67
N PHE A 161 3.17 0.73 39.94
CA PHE A 161 3.15 2.13 40.32
C PHE A 161 2.42 2.34 41.66
N GLU A 162 1.27 1.68 41.84
CA GLU A 162 0.50 1.73 43.12
C GLU A 162 1.27 1.10 44.26
N GLU A 163 1.90 -0.06 44.09
CA GLU A 163 2.69 -0.77 45.08
C GLU A 163 3.88 0.06 45.62
N HIS A 164 4.49 0.86 44.72
CA HIS A 164 5.64 1.71 45.09
C HIS A 164 5.26 3.17 45.36
N GLY A 165 3.99 3.56 45.18
CA GLY A 165 3.54 4.93 45.35
C GLY A 165 4.06 5.91 44.33
N TRP A 166 4.48 5.42 43.16
CA TRP A 166 5.02 6.26 42.08
C TRP A 166 3.91 7.04 41.36
N LYS A 167 4.28 8.24 40.91
CA LYS A 167 3.38 9.12 40.14
C LYS A 167 3.76 9.13 38.68
N ILE A 168 2.76 9.36 37.79
CA ILE A 168 2.99 9.53 36.40
C ILE A 168 3.74 10.85 36.18
N PRO A 169 4.95 10.83 35.58
CA PRO A 169 5.74 12.03 35.31
C PRO A 169 5.06 12.93 34.29
N GLN A 170 5.14 14.23 34.49
CA GLN A 170 4.58 15.25 33.60
C GLN A 170 5.67 15.98 32.82
N THR A 171 6.92 15.85 33.23
CA THR A 171 8.08 16.47 32.61
C THR A 171 9.18 15.45 32.36
N TRP A 172 10.12 15.78 31.48
CA TRP A 172 11.28 14.94 31.21
C TRP A 172 12.13 14.73 32.47
N SER A 173 12.32 15.77 33.27
CA SER A 173 13.09 15.68 34.53
C SER A 173 12.42 14.74 35.52
N GLU A 174 11.10 14.81 35.65
CA GLU A 174 10.35 13.88 36.51
C GLU A 174 10.45 12.44 36.01
N LEU A 175 10.43 12.24 34.70
CA LEU A 175 10.63 10.91 34.10
C LEU A 175 12.01 10.36 34.45
N MET A 176 13.07 11.17 34.33
CA MET A 176 14.42 10.73 34.68
C MET A 176 14.55 10.41 36.19
N ASN A 177 14.01 11.25 37.05
CA ASN A 177 13.99 10.98 38.50
C ASN A 177 13.22 9.67 38.80
N LEU A 178 12.09 9.45 38.16
CA LEU A 178 11.33 8.21 38.32
C LEU A 178 12.14 6.98 37.84
N CYS A 179 12.92 7.11 36.77
CA CYS A 179 13.80 6.03 36.36
C CYS A 179 14.84 5.68 37.41
N ASP A 180 15.42 6.68 38.08
CA ASP A 180 16.37 6.47 39.19
C ASP A 180 15.69 5.78 40.39
N GLU A 181 14.46 6.19 40.77
CA GLU A 181 13.67 5.56 41.81
C GLU A 181 13.35 4.10 41.48
N ILE A 182 12.92 3.80 40.25
CA ILE A 182 12.62 2.44 39.79
C ILE A 182 13.89 1.58 39.86
N GLN A 183 15.03 2.11 39.46
CA GLN A 183 16.31 1.43 39.50
C GLN A 183 16.78 1.16 40.93
N ALA A 184 16.57 2.13 41.84
CA ALA A 184 16.87 1.97 43.26
C ALA A 184 15.98 0.91 43.94
N ALA A 185 14.77 0.69 43.42
CA ALA A 185 13.87 -0.39 43.84
C ALA A 185 14.26 -1.77 43.25
N GLY A 186 15.35 -1.86 42.49
CA GLY A 186 15.83 -3.10 41.84
C GLY A 186 15.04 -3.52 40.62
N LEU A 187 14.26 -2.61 40.04
CA LEU A 187 13.46 -2.85 38.86
C LEU A 187 14.07 -2.15 37.62
N GLN A 188 13.69 -2.59 36.42
CA GLN A 188 14.12 -1.99 35.18
C GLN A 188 13.14 -0.88 34.77
N PRO A 189 13.59 0.38 34.58
CA PRO A 189 12.71 1.50 34.24
C PRO A 189 11.98 1.33 32.89
N PHE A 190 12.70 0.85 31.86
CA PHE A 190 12.14 0.64 30.54
C PHE A 190 12.39 -0.78 30.03
N THR A 191 11.39 -1.34 29.38
CA THR A 191 11.55 -2.56 28.58
C THR A 191 11.30 -2.22 27.13
N MET A 192 12.28 -2.51 26.27
CA MET A 192 12.21 -2.22 24.84
C MET A 192 12.57 -3.48 24.05
N GLY A 193 11.87 -3.70 22.93
CA GLY A 193 12.04 -4.92 22.14
C GLY A 193 13.37 -4.99 21.39
N PHE A 194 13.79 -3.94 20.73
CA PHE A 194 14.99 -3.77 19.90
C PHE A 194 15.30 -4.90 18.90
N LYS A 195 14.42 -5.88 18.74
CA LYS A 195 14.59 -6.95 17.78
C LYS A 195 14.60 -6.43 16.34
N ASP A 196 13.65 -5.56 16.05
CA ASP A 196 13.54 -4.90 14.75
C ASP A 196 14.13 -3.49 14.86
N THR A 197 15.02 -3.13 13.94
CA THR A 197 15.82 -1.88 14.04
C THR A 197 14.98 -0.61 14.12
N TRP A 198 13.81 -0.56 13.47
CA TRP A 198 12.91 0.59 13.53
C TRP A 198 12.40 0.88 14.97
N THR A 199 12.30 -0.15 15.82
CA THR A 199 11.83 0.02 17.21
C THR A 199 12.81 0.81 18.08
N CYS A 200 14.07 0.94 17.66
CA CYS A 200 15.06 1.76 18.35
C CYS A 200 14.78 3.26 18.23
N LEU A 201 14.03 3.67 17.20
CA LEU A 201 13.69 5.06 16.93
C LEU A 201 12.31 5.47 17.47
N ALA A 202 11.51 4.51 17.94
CA ALA A 202 10.15 4.79 18.41
C ALA A 202 10.01 5.81 19.54
N PRO A 203 11.00 6.03 20.43
CA PRO A 203 10.96 7.05 21.48
C PRO A 203 11.31 8.47 21.02
N TRP A 204 11.80 8.67 19.81
CA TRP A 204 12.37 9.94 19.31
C TRP A 204 11.47 10.65 18.29
#